data_e6059f8be8104884150855622a2646c1
#
_entry.id   e6059f8be8104884150855622a2646c1
#
_cell.length_a   1.000
_cell.length_b   1.000
_cell.length_c   1.000
_cell.angle_alpha   90.00
_cell.angle_beta   90.00
_cell.angle_gamma   90.00
#
_symmetry.space_group_name_H-M   'P 1'
#
loop_
_entity.id
_entity.type
_entity.pdbx_description
1 polymer ?
#
loop_
_entity_poly.entity_id
_entity_poly.type
_entity_poly.pdbx_seq_one_letter_code
_entity_poly.pdbx_strand_id
1 'polypeptide(L)'
;MKPNTLPVNFNTIPMELKRIPRWVLWRLVEVGDGENKKWSKLPAQPNGQPASSTDPATWTDFLTAQSAYENDPIKFSGVGFVFSDEDNLIGVDLDDCFDNLTNSFTNAALQQLATSLDGYMEVSPSGTGVKIFTRADLKSAHVDHDKGLEVYPRGRYFTVTGQRLNGSVPQDIQDITPFIPERCTQKDVFRRCQYVDCKDGPAGFAYMGSGHLCCCR
;
A
#
# COMPACT_ATOMS: atom_id res chain seq x y z
N MET A 1 -8.04 -20.41 -14.37
CA MET A 1 -8.87 -19.28 -14.86
C MET A 1 -8.22 -17.98 -14.38
N LYS A 2 -8.17 -16.95 -15.24
CA LYS A 2 -7.60 -15.63 -14.84
C LYS A 2 -8.43 -15.04 -13.70
N PRO A 3 -7.83 -14.64 -12.56
CA PRO A 3 -8.56 -14.01 -11.46
C PRO A 3 -9.20 -12.68 -11.90
N ASN A 4 -10.38 -12.39 -11.36
CA ASN A 4 -10.98 -11.06 -11.49
C ASN A 4 -10.19 -10.05 -10.67
N THR A 5 -10.11 -8.84 -11.20
CA THR A 5 -9.51 -7.69 -10.50
C THR A 5 -10.48 -6.54 -10.47
N LEU A 6 -10.46 -5.77 -9.38
CA LEU A 6 -11.27 -4.56 -9.26
C LEU A 6 -10.83 -3.54 -10.33
N PRO A 7 -11.78 -2.86 -10.99
CA PRO A 7 -11.46 -1.79 -11.93
C PRO A 7 -10.85 -0.58 -11.23
N VAL A 8 -10.12 0.22 -11.99
CA VAL A 8 -9.51 1.45 -11.45
C VAL A 8 -10.52 2.60 -11.42
N ASN A 9 -10.70 3.22 -10.25
CA ASN A 9 -11.44 4.46 -10.08
C ASN A 9 -10.46 5.64 -9.99
N PHE A 10 -10.17 6.26 -11.12
CA PHE A 10 -9.20 7.35 -11.18
C PHE A 10 -9.61 8.61 -10.40
N ASN A 11 -10.91 8.82 -10.15
CA ASN A 11 -11.42 10.03 -9.50
C ASN A 11 -11.04 10.13 -8.02
N THR A 12 -10.86 9.00 -7.36
CA THR A 12 -10.62 8.91 -5.92
C THR A 12 -9.14 8.82 -5.54
N ILE A 13 -8.27 8.66 -6.53
CA ILE A 13 -6.81 8.67 -6.33
C ILE A 13 -6.36 10.08 -5.93
N PRO A 14 -5.56 10.24 -4.86
CA PRO A 14 -5.08 11.55 -4.41
C PRO A 14 -4.32 12.32 -5.48
N MET A 15 -4.61 13.63 -5.56
CA MET A 15 -3.91 14.52 -6.50
C MET A 15 -2.40 14.57 -6.24
N GLU A 16 -1.99 14.37 -5.01
CA GLU A 16 -0.58 14.29 -4.63
C GLU A 16 0.14 13.16 -5.36
N LEU A 17 -0.40 11.94 -5.36
CA LEU A 17 0.15 10.82 -6.12
C LEU A 17 0.13 11.08 -7.62
N LYS A 18 -0.95 11.66 -8.15
CA LYS A 18 -1.10 11.97 -9.58
C LYS A 18 -0.03 12.92 -10.11
N ARG A 19 0.49 13.83 -9.27
CA ARG A 19 1.54 14.79 -9.65
C ARG A 19 2.93 14.19 -9.74
N ILE A 20 3.14 13.02 -9.14
CA ILE A 20 4.45 12.37 -9.12
C ILE A 20 4.57 11.45 -10.34
N PRO A 21 5.57 11.61 -11.22
CA PRO A 21 5.68 10.84 -12.47
C PRO A 21 6.32 9.46 -12.23
N ARG A 22 5.78 8.68 -11.31
CA ARG A 22 6.25 7.33 -10.93
C ARG A 22 5.16 6.28 -11.15
N TRP A 23 4.44 6.38 -12.26
CA TRP A 23 3.38 5.46 -12.61
C TRP A 23 3.87 4.38 -13.57
N VAL A 24 3.28 3.20 -13.45
CA VAL A 24 3.42 2.07 -14.36
C VAL A 24 2.04 1.48 -14.60
N LEU A 25 1.91 0.71 -15.66
CA LEU A 25 0.79 -0.22 -15.81
C LEU A 25 1.18 -1.57 -15.21
N TRP A 26 0.21 -2.46 -15.09
CA TRP A 26 0.52 -3.86 -14.76
C TRP A 26 -0.40 -4.81 -15.53
N ARG A 27 0.09 -6.03 -15.70
CA ARG A 27 -0.63 -7.13 -16.33
C ARG A 27 -0.67 -8.31 -15.40
N LEU A 28 -1.83 -8.96 -15.34
CA LEU A 28 -1.97 -10.24 -14.66
C LEU A 28 -1.54 -11.34 -15.62
N VAL A 29 -0.44 -12.00 -15.32
CA VAL A 29 0.19 -13.02 -16.17
C VAL A 29 0.34 -14.32 -15.38
N GLU A 30 0.01 -15.43 -16.01
CA GLU A 30 0.30 -16.74 -15.45
C GLU A 30 1.79 -17.06 -15.61
N VAL A 31 2.47 -17.34 -14.50
CA VAL A 31 3.91 -17.65 -14.45
C VAL A 31 4.13 -19.01 -13.80
N GLY A 32 5.24 -19.68 -14.16
CA GLY A 32 5.59 -21.00 -13.67
C GLY A 32 5.16 -22.10 -14.63
N ASP A 33 5.58 -23.34 -14.33
CA ASP A 33 5.38 -24.52 -15.17
C ASP A 33 4.59 -25.60 -14.42
N GLY A 34 3.81 -26.39 -15.18
CA GLY A 34 3.06 -27.53 -14.66
C GLY A 34 2.08 -27.16 -13.54
N GLU A 35 2.21 -27.83 -12.39
CA GLU A 35 1.36 -27.60 -11.21
C GLU A 35 1.75 -26.36 -10.40
N ASN A 36 2.93 -25.77 -10.67
CA ASN A 36 3.44 -24.57 -9.98
C ASN A 36 3.00 -23.26 -10.64
N LYS A 37 2.01 -23.30 -11.50
CA LYS A 37 1.46 -22.10 -12.14
C LYS A 37 0.77 -21.20 -11.14
N LYS A 38 1.15 -19.91 -11.17
CA LYS A 38 0.53 -18.87 -10.36
C LYS A 38 0.33 -17.59 -11.16
N TRP A 39 -0.64 -16.79 -10.75
CA TRP A 39 -0.87 -15.47 -11.32
C TRP A 39 0.02 -14.42 -10.65
N SER A 40 0.73 -13.65 -11.48
CA SER A 40 1.61 -12.57 -11.03
C SER A 40 1.22 -11.24 -11.67
N LYS A 41 1.32 -10.18 -10.90
CA LYS A 41 1.10 -8.79 -11.34
C LYS A 41 2.43 -8.25 -11.85
N LEU A 42 2.67 -8.28 -13.16
CA LEU A 42 3.92 -7.83 -13.76
C LEU A 42 3.82 -6.36 -14.21
N PRO A 43 4.74 -5.47 -13.77
CA PRO A 43 4.72 -4.08 -14.17
C PRO A 43 5.04 -3.94 -15.67
N ALA A 44 4.42 -2.98 -16.32
CA ALA A 44 4.55 -2.71 -17.74
C ALA A 44 4.55 -1.20 -18.03
N GLN A 45 5.27 -0.82 -19.08
CA GLN A 45 5.24 0.50 -19.67
C GLN A 45 3.96 0.71 -20.51
N PRO A 46 3.58 1.95 -20.86
CA PRO A 46 2.41 2.24 -21.71
C PRO A 46 2.45 1.54 -23.07
N ASN A 47 3.64 1.34 -23.65
CA ASN A 47 3.82 0.58 -24.91
C ASN A 47 3.68 -0.95 -24.72
N GLY A 48 3.61 -1.44 -23.46
CA GLY A 48 3.50 -2.85 -23.11
C GLY A 48 4.82 -3.58 -22.89
N GLN A 49 5.95 -2.88 -23.01
CA GLN A 49 7.24 -3.44 -22.61
C GLN A 49 7.29 -3.64 -21.09
N PRO A 50 8.13 -4.52 -20.56
CA PRO A 50 8.33 -4.63 -19.12
C PRO A 50 8.74 -3.30 -18.49
N ALA A 51 8.25 -3.03 -17.28
CA ALA A 51 8.73 -1.95 -16.42
C ALA A 51 9.44 -2.52 -15.20
N SER A 52 10.27 -1.71 -14.57
CA SER A 52 11.01 -2.06 -13.36
C SER A 52 10.67 -1.10 -12.23
N SER A 53 10.49 -1.60 -11.02
CA SER A 53 10.31 -0.76 -9.83
C SER A 53 11.59 -0.05 -9.36
N THR A 54 12.72 -0.31 -10.03
CA THR A 54 14.03 0.27 -9.70
C THR A 54 14.67 1.03 -10.86
N ASP A 55 13.98 1.11 -12.01
CA ASP A 55 14.45 1.84 -13.18
C ASP A 55 13.48 2.96 -13.56
N PRO A 56 13.79 4.22 -13.20
CA PRO A 56 12.94 5.38 -13.49
C PRO A 56 12.66 5.60 -14.99
N ALA A 57 13.54 5.14 -15.89
CA ALA A 57 13.32 5.26 -17.33
C ALA A 57 12.12 4.46 -17.84
N THR A 58 11.62 3.51 -17.04
CA THR A 58 10.45 2.67 -17.36
C THR A 58 9.14 3.18 -16.76
N TRP A 59 9.18 4.28 -16.01
CA TRP A 59 8.00 4.89 -15.38
C TRP A 59 7.41 5.95 -16.30
N THR A 60 6.19 6.38 -15.98
CA THR A 60 5.48 7.42 -16.74
C THR A 60 4.70 8.35 -15.80
N ASP A 61 4.13 9.40 -16.35
CA ASP A 61 3.17 10.25 -15.63
C ASP A 61 1.79 9.59 -15.52
N PHE A 62 0.98 10.12 -14.61
CA PHE A 62 -0.36 9.60 -14.32
C PHE A 62 -1.29 9.59 -15.54
N LEU A 63 -1.32 10.68 -16.32
CA LEU A 63 -2.26 10.81 -17.45
C LEU A 63 -1.92 9.82 -18.56
N THR A 64 -0.64 9.62 -18.82
CA THR A 64 -0.16 8.61 -19.77
C THR A 64 -0.53 7.21 -19.34
N ALA A 65 -0.34 6.87 -18.03
CA ALA A 65 -0.74 5.57 -17.48
C ALA A 65 -2.27 5.37 -17.56
N GLN A 66 -3.06 6.37 -17.19
CA GLN A 66 -4.51 6.34 -17.28
C GLN A 66 -4.97 6.11 -18.71
N SER A 67 -4.48 6.92 -19.66
CA SER A 67 -4.86 6.81 -21.07
C SER A 67 -4.52 5.44 -21.66
N ALA A 68 -3.35 4.89 -21.32
CA ALA A 68 -2.95 3.57 -21.80
C ALA A 68 -3.86 2.46 -21.25
N TYR A 69 -4.26 2.54 -19.98
CA TYR A 69 -5.20 1.59 -19.38
C TYR A 69 -6.60 1.69 -20.00
N GLU A 70 -7.13 2.90 -20.19
CA GLU A 70 -8.47 3.14 -20.74
C GLU A 70 -8.56 2.72 -22.22
N ASN A 71 -7.47 2.89 -22.99
CA ASN A 71 -7.43 2.53 -24.41
C ASN A 71 -7.27 1.02 -24.64
N ASP A 72 -6.69 0.26 -23.73
CA ASP A 72 -6.49 -1.20 -23.88
C ASP A 72 -6.68 -1.95 -22.55
N PRO A 73 -7.93 -2.05 -22.05
CA PRO A 73 -8.25 -2.75 -20.80
C PRO A 73 -8.10 -4.28 -20.90
N ILE A 74 -7.91 -4.81 -22.10
CA ILE A 74 -7.60 -6.25 -22.31
C ILE A 74 -6.13 -6.51 -22.02
N LYS A 75 -5.25 -5.62 -22.48
CA LYS A 75 -3.80 -5.71 -22.31
C LYS A 75 -3.37 -5.42 -20.89
N PHE A 76 -3.95 -4.39 -20.27
CA PHE A 76 -3.56 -3.92 -18.95
C PHE A 76 -4.64 -4.27 -17.91
N SER A 77 -4.21 -4.79 -16.79
CA SER A 77 -5.09 -5.14 -15.66
C SER A 77 -5.26 -3.99 -14.67
N GLY A 78 -4.48 -2.92 -14.80
CA GLY A 78 -4.57 -1.72 -13.97
C GLY A 78 -3.32 -0.85 -14.04
N VAL A 79 -3.28 0.14 -13.18
CA VAL A 79 -2.15 1.05 -12.98
C VAL A 79 -1.48 0.79 -11.64
N GLY A 80 -0.24 1.23 -11.49
CA GLY A 80 0.53 1.11 -10.26
C GLY A 80 1.43 2.30 -10.04
N PHE A 81 1.81 2.51 -8.78
CA PHE A 81 2.68 3.58 -8.34
C PHE A 81 3.97 3.02 -7.75
N VAL A 82 5.12 3.59 -8.10
CA VAL A 82 6.45 3.12 -7.68
C VAL A 82 6.96 3.96 -6.51
N PHE A 83 7.42 3.28 -5.45
CA PHE A 83 8.12 3.91 -4.32
C PHE A 83 9.60 4.05 -4.62
N SER A 84 10.16 5.23 -4.34
CA SER A 84 11.58 5.55 -4.58
C SER A 84 12.16 6.35 -3.42
N ASP A 85 13.50 6.54 -3.45
CA ASP A 85 14.24 7.31 -2.44
C ASP A 85 14.10 8.83 -2.57
N GLU A 86 13.36 9.32 -3.55
CA GLU A 86 13.24 10.76 -3.83
C GLU A 86 12.38 11.51 -2.81
N ASP A 87 11.57 10.79 -2.07
CA ASP A 87 10.70 11.33 -1.02
C ASP A 87 10.52 10.29 0.11
N ASN A 88 9.76 10.65 1.12
CA ASN A 88 9.44 9.78 2.26
C ASN A 88 8.11 9.03 2.10
N LEU A 89 7.59 8.90 0.87
CA LEU A 89 6.42 8.07 0.61
C LEU A 89 6.72 6.60 0.85
N ILE A 90 5.87 5.94 1.61
CA ILE A 90 5.92 4.51 1.86
C ILE A 90 4.60 3.85 1.50
N GLY A 91 4.67 2.58 1.13
CA GLY A 91 3.52 1.72 0.92
C GLY A 91 3.41 0.67 2.01
N VAL A 92 2.20 0.49 2.55
CA VAL A 92 1.85 -0.61 3.45
C VAL A 92 0.86 -1.52 2.73
N ASP A 93 1.18 -2.80 2.64
CA ASP A 93 0.34 -3.84 2.06
C ASP A 93 -0.17 -4.75 3.16
N LEU A 94 -1.48 -4.85 3.27
CA LEU A 94 -2.17 -5.72 4.23
C LEU A 94 -2.92 -6.79 3.43
N ASP A 95 -2.39 -8.01 3.46
CA ASP A 95 -2.95 -9.13 2.72
C ASP A 95 -4.05 -9.86 3.50
N ASP A 96 -5.02 -10.39 2.76
CA ASP A 96 -6.10 -11.27 3.24
C ASP A 96 -6.84 -10.77 4.50
N CYS A 97 -7.03 -9.44 4.59
CA CYS A 97 -7.63 -8.78 5.74
C CYS A 97 -8.95 -8.07 5.46
N PHE A 98 -9.45 -8.15 4.23
CA PHE A 98 -10.62 -7.38 3.81
C PHE A 98 -11.57 -8.23 2.96
N ASP A 99 -12.87 -7.96 3.07
CA ASP A 99 -13.92 -8.52 2.22
C ASP A 99 -14.61 -7.39 1.47
N ASN A 100 -14.38 -7.32 0.17
CA ASN A 100 -14.95 -6.31 -0.70
C ASN A 100 -16.48 -6.43 -0.86
N LEU A 101 -17.07 -7.60 -0.62
CA LEU A 101 -18.52 -7.80 -0.72
C LEU A 101 -19.25 -7.16 0.47
N THR A 102 -18.71 -7.32 1.66
CA THR A 102 -19.26 -6.72 2.89
C THR A 102 -18.68 -5.34 3.19
N ASN A 103 -17.66 -4.93 2.42
CA ASN A 103 -16.90 -3.70 2.61
C ASN A 103 -16.36 -3.56 4.04
N SER A 104 -15.77 -4.63 4.57
CA SER A 104 -15.32 -4.71 5.96
C SER A 104 -14.01 -5.46 6.11
N PHE A 105 -13.25 -5.10 7.15
CA PHE A 105 -12.08 -5.87 7.54
C PHE A 105 -12.48 -7.21 8.16
N THR A 106 -11.77 -8.25 7.77
CA THR A 106 -11.91 -9.61 8.32
C THR A 106 -10.89 -9.90 9.43
N ASN A 107 -9.88 -9.03 9.58
CA ASN A 107 -8.83 -9.13 10.58
C ASN A 107 -8.78 -7.85 11.43
N ALA A 108 -9.19 -7.96 12.70
CA ALA A 108 -9.29 -6.82 13.61
C ALA A 108 -7.93 -6.17 13.92
N ALA A 109 -6.84 -6.96 14.01
CA ALA A 109 -5.51 -6.44 14.27
C ALA A 109 -4.99 -5.60 13.09
N LEU A 110 -5.19 -6.08 11.86
CA LEU A 110 -4.81 -5.33 10.66
C LEU A 110 -5.70 -4.10 10.44
N GLN A 111 -7.01 -4.18 10.79
CA GLN A 111 -7.90 -3.01 10.79
C GLN A 111 -7.38 -1.92 11.73
N GLN A 112 -6.98 -2.30 12.93
CA GLN A 112 -6.47 -1.36 13.92
C GLN A 112 -5.16 -0.74 13.46
N LEU A 113 -4.24 -1.53 12.90
CA LEU A 113 -3.03 -1.03 12.27
C LEU A 113 -3.36 -0.03 11.16
N ALA A 114 -4.21 -0.41 10.21
CA ALA A 114 -4.63 0.45 9.11
C ALA A 114 -5.16 1.80 9.59
N THR A 115 -6.04 1.77 10.59
CA THR A 115 -6.63 2.99 11.17
C THR A 115 -5.59 3.87 11.87
N SER A 116 -4.52 3.28 12.42
CA SER A 116 -3.47 4.02 13.12
C SER A 116 -2.44 4.68 12.20
N LEU A 117 -2.37 4.27 10.93
CA LEU A 117 -1.35 4.74 9.98
C LEU A 117 -1.70 6.06 9.27
N ASP A 118 -2.94 6.49 9.37
CA ASP A 118 -3.40 7.82 8.91
C ASP A 118 -2.91 8.17 7.49
N GLY A 119 -3.32 7.37 6.48
CA GLY A 119 -2.88 7.56 5.10
C GLY A 119 -4.01 7.38 4.08
N TYR A 120 -3.70 7.58 2.81
CA TYR A 120 -4.60 7.18 1.75
C TYR A 120 -4.72 5.65 1.72
N MET A 121 -5.92 5.15 1.83
CA MET A 121 -6.20 3.72 1.94
C MET A 121 -7.18 3.27 0.86
N GLU A 122 -6.86 2.17 0.20
CA GLU A 122 -7.70 1.57 -0.84
C GLU A 122 -7.73 0.05 -0.76
N VAL A 123 -8.77 -0.54 -1.33
CA VAL A 123 -8.87 -1.99 -1.49
C VAL A 123 -7.92 -2.46 -2.58
N SER A 124 -7.20 -3.56 -2.34
CA SER A 124 -6.31 -4.17 -3.32
C SER A 124 -7.08 -4.73 -4.54
N PRO A 125 -6.44 -4.95 -5.70
CA PRO A 125 -7.12 -5.47 -6.89
C PRO A 125 -7.83 -6.81 -6.71
N SER A 126 -7.40 -7.64 -5.76
CA SER A 126 -8.07 -8.92 -5.45
C SER A 126 -9.39 -8.73 -4.68
N GLY A 127 -9.57 -7.59 -4.04
CA GLY A 127 -10.70 -7.35 -3.14
C GLY A 127 -10.52 -7.94 -1.73
N THR A 128 -9.38 -8.58 -1.45
CA THR A 128 -9.12 -9.28 -0.17
C THR A 128 -8.08 -8.61 0.71
N GLY A 129 -7.38 -7.61 0.20
CA GLY A 129 -6.34 -6.88 0.94
C GLY A 129 -6.54 -5.37 0.87
N VAL A 130 -5.72 -4.66 1.62
CA VAL A 130 -5.74 -3.20 1.72
C VAL A 130 -4.35 -2.64 1.46
N LYS A 131 -4.28 -1.57 0.68
CA LYS A 131 -3.05 -0.82 0.43
C LYS A 131 -3.15 0.57 1.01
N ILE A 132 -2.09 0.98 1.71
CA ILE A 132 -2.02 2.28 2.37
C ILE A 132 -0.80 3.02 1.82
N PHE A 133 -1.00 4.28 1.48
CA PHE A 133 0.03 5.21 1.06
C PHE A 133 0.16 6.28 2.15
N THR A 134 1.32 6.37 2.74
CA THR A 134 1.61 7.32 3.82
C THR A 134 3.06 7.81 3.71
N ARG A 135 3.50 8.67 4.61
CA ARG A 135 4.87 9.17 4.67
C ARG A 135 5.53 8.77 5.97
N ALA A 136 6.76 8.27 5.87
CA ALA A 136 7.59 8.01 7.04
C ALA A 136 9.07 7.93 6.64
N ASP A 137 9.98 8.29 7.55
CA ASP A 137 11.42 8.08 7.38
C ASP A 137 11.79 6.63 7.72
N LEU A 138 11.58 5.73 6.76
CA LEU A 138 11.95 4.31 6.88
C LEU A 138 13.15 3.97 6.00
N LYS A 139 14.16 3.32 6.58
CA LYS A 139 15.42 3.00 5.87
C LYS A 139 15.37 1.70 5.09
N SER A 140 14.51 0.74 5.48
CA SER A 140 14.41 -0.57 4.84
C SER A 140 12.98 -1.10 4.85
N ALA A 141 12.68 -2.02 3.94
CA ALA A 141 11.41 -2.72 3.93
C ALA A 141 11.25 -3.61 5.18
N HIS A 142 10.00 -3.78 5.60
CA HIS A 142 9.59 -4.76 6.59
C HIS A 142 8.58 -5.71 5.96
N VAL A 143 8.81 -7.02 6.08
CA VAL A 143 7.94 -8.05 5.50
C VAL A 143 7.67 -9.12 6.55
N ASP A 144 6.40 -9.34 6.86
CA ASP A 144 5.90 -10.36 7.78
C ASP A 144 4.73 -11.09 7.10
N HIS A 145 5.06 -12.10 6.30
CA HIS A 145 4.05 -12.87 5.54
C HIS A 145 3.08 -13.62 6.46
N ASP A 146 3.53 -14.06 7.65
CA ASP A 146 2.67 -14.78 8.60
C ASP A 146 1.55 -13.89 9.14
N LYS A 147 1.80 -12.58 9.17
CA LYS A 147 0.81 -11.57 9.58
C LYS A 147 0.11 -10.88 8.42
N GLY A 148 0.50 -11.17 7.18
CA GLY A 148 -0.03 -10.48 6.00
C GLY A 148 0.34 -8.98 5.97
N LEU A 149 1.53 -8.62 6.48
CA LEU A 149 2.00 -7.23 6.57
C LEU A 149 3.31 -7.04 5.81
N GLU A 150 3.27 -6.16 4.81
CA GLU A 150 4.46 -5.73 4.09
C GLU A 150 4.55 -4.20 4.06
N VAL A 151 5.76 -3.64 4.26
CA VAL A 151 6.00 -2.18 4.21
C VAL A 151 7.21 -1.90 3.36
N TYR A 152 7.04 -0.98 2.41
CA TYR A 152 8.07 -0.67 1.43
C TYR A 152 8.30 0.84 1.32
N PRO A 153 9.51 1.32 1.64
CA PRO A 153 9.88 2.70 1.39
C PRO A 153 10.35 2.93 -0.06
N ARG A 154 10.83 1.88 -0.75
CA ARG A 154 11.40 1.97 -2.10
C ARG A 154 11.52 0.63 -2.81
N GLY A 155 11.85 0.67 -4.12
CA GLY A 155 12.16 -0.52 -4.92
C GLY A 155 10.97 -1.46 -5.13
N ARG A 156 9.77 -0.99 -4.86
CA ARG A 156 8.51 -1.72 -5.04
C ARG A 156 7.51 -0.84 -5.78
N TYR A 157 6.61 -1.44 -6.54
CA TYR A 157 5.41 -0.74 -6.99
C TYR A 157 4.19 -1.35 -6.32
N PHE A 158 3.21 -0.52 -6.01
CA PHE A 158 1.88 -0.97 -5.61
C PHE A 158 0.92 -0.82 -6.78
N THR A 159 0.08 -1.82 -6.96
CA THR A 159 -1.11 -1.68 -7.81
C THR A 159 -2.05 -0.68 -7.17
N VAL A 160 -2.62 0.22 -7.98
CA VAL A 160 -3.54 1.26 -7.52
C VAL A 160 -4.92 1.01 -8.12
N THR A 161 -5.93 0.95 -7.27
CA THR A 161 -7.32 0.72 -7.68
C THR A 161 -8.18 1.98 -7.59
N GLY A 162 -7.84 2.92 -6.72
CA GLY A 162 -8.73 4.03 -6.39
C GLY A 162 -10.03 3.56 -5.69
N GLN A 163 -10.16 2.28 -5.33
CA GLN A 163 -11.30 1.78 -4.55
C GLN A 163 -11.10 2.20 -3.10
N ARG A 164 -11.24 3.49 -2.85
CA ARG A 164 -11.00 4.11 -1.57
C ARG A 164 -11.93 3.54 -0.50
N LEU A 165 -11.36 3.17 0.65
CA LEU A 165 -12.14 2.72 1.79
C LEU A 165 -12.88 3.92 2.41
N ASN A 166 -14.16 3.71 2.70
CA ASN A 166 -15.01 4.70 3.37
C ASN A 166 -14.62 4.79 4.85
N GLY A 167 -14.72 6.00 5.41
CA GLY A 167 -14.46 6.28 6.82
C GLY A 167 -13.59 7.52 7.03
N SER A 168 -13.01 7.65 8.20
CA SER A 168 -12.21 8.79 8.65
C SER A 168 -10.82 8.87 8.01
N VAL A 169 -10.61 8.21 6.87
CA VAL A 169 -9.30 8.25 6.20
C VAL A 169 -9.12 9.61 5.55
N PRO A 170 -8.03 10.33 5.84
CA PRO A 170 -7.70 11.60 5.21
C PRO A 170 -7.72 11.48 3.68
N GLN A 171 -8.09 12.57 3.02
CA GLN A 171 -8.07 12.61 1.55
C GLN A 171 -6.66 12.71 1.00
N ASP A 172 -5.76 13.24 1.80
CA ASP A 172 -4.37 13.46 1.47
C ASP A 172 -3.48 12.44 2.20
N ILE A 173 -2.27 12.27 1.68
CA ILE A 173 -1.27 11.40 2.27
C ILE A 173 -0.71 12.10 3.50
N GLN A 174 -0.86 11.48 4.67
CA GLN A 174 -0.36 12.02 5.93
C GLN A 174 1.12 11.65 6.12
N ASP A 175 1.85 12.54 6.76
CA ASP A 175 3.22 12.28 7.19
C ASP A 175 3.22 11.80 8.64
N ILE A 176 3.55 10.52 8.84
CA ILE A 176 3.64 9.90 10.17
C ILE A 176 5.05 10.01 10.77
N THR A 177 6.03 10.56 10.04
CA THR A 177 7.41 10.74 10.53
C THR A 177 7.48 11.46 11.88
N PRO A 178 6.70 12.52 12.15
CA PRO A 178 6.70 13.18 13.45
C PRO A 178 6.22 12.32 14.63
N PHE A 179 5.47 11.24 14.33
CA PHE A 179 4.94 10.31 15.34
C PHE A 179 5.88 9.11 15.59
N ILE A 180 6.95 8.99 14.80
CA ILE A 180 7.98 7.97 14.98
C ILE A 180 9.08 8.57 15.86
N PRO A 181 9.24 8.14 17.13
CA PRO A 181 10.32 8.65 17.98
C PRO A 181 11.69 8.39 17.34
N GLU A 182 12.62 9.35 17.39
CA GLU A 182 13.98 9.23 16.84
C GLU A 182 14.75 7.98 17.32
N ARG A 183 14.36 7.41 18.46
CA ARG A 183 14.95 6.21 19.05
C ARG A 183 14.18 4.92 18.76
N CYS A 184 13.04 4.98 18.09
CA CYS A 184 12.30 3.79 17.69
C CYS A 184 12.95 3.18 16.45
N THR A 185 13.45 1.97 16.59
CA THR A 185 13.86 1.18 15.43
C THR A 185 12.61 0.76 14.63
N GLN A 186 12.79 0.39 13.37
CA GLN A 186 11.69 -0.14 12.53
C GLN A 186 10.92 -1.28 13.23
N LYS A 187 11.61 -2.11 14.01
CA LYS A 187 11.00 -3.17 14.82
C LYS A 187 10.03 -2.62 15.87
N ASP A 188 10.29 -1.43 16.40
CA ASP A 188 9.47 -0.83 17.46
C ASP A 188 8.18 -0.23 16.91
N VAL A 189 8.21 0.33 15.69
CA VAL A 189 7.01 0.82 14.99
C VAL A 189 6.02 -0.32 14.78
N PHE A 190 6.51 -1.48 14.30
CA PHE A 190 5.67 -2.63 14.02
C PHE A 190 5.30 -3.44 15.28
N ARG A 191 6.16 -3.50 16.29
CA ARG A 191 5.82 -4.12 17.59
C ARG A 191 4.67 -3.37 18.28
N ARG A 192 4.59 -2.06 18.15
CA ARG A 192 3.49 -1.26 18.71
C ARG A 192 2.12 -1.68 18.20
N CYS A 193 2.03 -2.00 16.90
CA CYS A 193 0.79 -2.46 16.28
C CYS A 193 0.35 -3.86 16.72
N GLN A 194 1.24 -4.64 17.35
CA GLN A 194 0.94 -5.99 17.85
C GLN A 194 0.37 -6.01 19.27
N TYR A 195 0.45 -4.90 20.02
CA TYR A 195 0.11 -4.86 21.46
C TYR A 195 -1.27 -4.26 21.75
N VAL A 196 -2.11 -4.12 20.77
CA VAL A 196 -3.42 -3.47 20.97
C VAL A 196 -4.46 -4.39 21.60
N ASP A 197 -4.17 -5.65 21.86
CA ASP A 197 -5.03 -6.56 22.62
C ASP A 197 -4.85 -6.48 24.16
N CYS A 198 -4.03 -5.55 24.64
CA CYS A 198 -3.87 -5.36 26.08
C CYS A 198 -5.03 -4.54 26.65
N LYS A 199 -6.08 -5.21 27.12
CA LYS A 199 -7.15 -4.59 27.95
C LYS A 199 -6.62 -4.02 29.27
N ASP A 200 -5.46 -4.47 29.71
CA ASP A 200 -4.74 -3.97 30.86
C ASP A 200 -3.37 -3.52 30.35
N GLY A 201 -3.22 -2.22 30.05
CA GLY A 201 -1.98 -1.66 29.53
C GLY A 201 -0.79 -2.11 30.37
N PRO A 202 0.26 -2.73 29.75
CA PRO A 202 1.47 -2.99 30.49
C PRO A 202 2.02 -1.66 31.01
N ALA A 203 2.48 -1.65 32.25
CA ALA A 203 3.16 -0.52 32.84
C ALA A 203 4.21 0.01 31.86
N GLY A 204 4.01 1.21 31.29
CA GLY A 204 4.94 1.80 30.35
C GLY A 204 4.33 2.61 29.19
N PHE A 205 3.00 2.70 29.07
CA PHE A 205 2.36 3.58 28.07
C PHE A 205 1.53 4.68 28.77
N ALA A 206 1.94 5.93 28.60
CA ALA A 206 1.17 7.07 29.02
C ALA A 206 0.66 7.83 27.79
N TYR A 207 -0.65 8.09 27.77
CA TYR A 207 -1.26 9.03 26.85
C TYR A 207 -0.94 10.44 27.35
N MET A 208 -0.18 11.20 26.58
CA MET A 208 -0.02 12.62 26.85
C MET A 208 -1.13 13.36 26.11
N GLY A 209 -1.80 14.31 26.78
CA GLY A 209 -2.99 15.04 26.34
C GLY A 209 -2.86 15.90 25.08
N SER A 210 -1.84 15.69 24.27
CA SER A 210 -1.61 16.31 22.96
C SER A 210 -1.64 15.29 21.80
N GLY A 211 -2.11 14.06 22.02
CA GLY A 211 -2.18 13.04 20.97
C GLY A 211 -0.85 12.36 20.64
N HIS A 212 0.23 12.66 21.36
CA HIS A 212 1.52 12.03 21.14
C HIS A 212 1.63 10.69 21.88
N LEU A 213 1.94 9.64 21.14
CA LEU A 213 2.28 8.33 21.69
C LEU A 213 3.75 8.35 22.15
N CYS A 214 4.00 8.25 23.45
CA CYS A 214 5.32 8.01 24.00
C CYS A 214 5.62 6.54 24.16
N CYS A 215 6.77 6.10 23.68
CA CYS A 215 7.35 4.80 23.99
C CYS A 215 8.00 4.90 25.37
N CYS A 216 7.45 4.24 26.38
CA CYS A 216 8.12 4.08 27.66
C CYS A 216 8.84 2.74 27.68
N ARG A 217 10.17 2.79 27.80
CA ARG A 217 11.23 1.82 28.15
C ARG A 217 10.97 0.34 27.91
#